data_d8c8eb034ad9f14d0e431101fafb5afc
#
_entry.id   d8c8eb034ad9f14d0e431101fafb5afc
#
_cell.length_a   1.000
_cell.length_b   1.000
_cell.length_c   1.000
_cell.angle_alpha   90.00
_cell.angle_beta   90.00
_cell.angle_gamma   90.00
#
_symmetry.space_group_name_H-M   'P 1'
#
loop_
_entity.id
_entity.type
_entity.pdbx_description
1 polymer ?
#
loop_
_entity_poly.entity_id
_entity_poly.type
_entity_poly.pdbx_seq_one_letter_code
_entity_poly.pdbx_strand_id
1 'polypeptide(L)'
;MLKRVIFQLKDAGFTRIVVNVHHFSQQIIDYLRAHDNFGMDIRISDESEKLLETGGGIRKAWPLFNQSEPILIHNVDILSNVDLKKFYQMESRDMIAARLMVSERKTKRYLLFDDSMRLVGWTNIETGEVKSPYPDLNPKDYKMYAFSGIHMVAPSLFPLMEEEPDKFPIMDFYLKHCDKVRIEGYVKNDLKLMDVGKQETLKEAEAFLKSLVDSL
;
A
#
# COMPACT_ATOMS: atom_id res chain seq x y z
N MET A 1 14.29 -8.70 -1.76
CA MET A 1 12.90 -8.23 -1.78
C MET A 1 12.62 -7.43 -3.06
N LEU A 2 13.28 -6.29 -3.33
CA LEU A 2 12.99 -5.39 -4.45
C LEU A 2 12.84 -6.12 -5.81
N LYS A 3 13.81 -6.96 -6.20
CA LYS A 3 13.74 -7.77 -7.43
C LYS A 3 12.43 -8.56 -7.54
N ARG A 4 11.99 -9.19 -6.44
CA ARG A 4 10.77 -10.01 -6.43
C ARG A 4 9.53 -9.16 -6.70
N VAL A 5 9.38 -8.02 -6.00
CA VAL A 5 8.24 -7.13 -6.21
C VAL A 5 8.22 -6.60 -7.64
N ILE A 6 9.39 -6.24 -8.20
CA ILE A 6 9.50 -5.82 -9.61
C ILE A 6 8.97 -6.92 -10.54
N PHE A 7 9.37 -8.19 -10.33
CA PHE A 7 8.89 -9.30 -11.17
C PHE A 7 7.40 -9.57 -10.97
N GLN A 8 6.87 -9.51 -9.74
CA GLN A 8 5.42 -9.65 -9.50
C GLN A 8 4.62 -8.56 -10.23
N LEU A 9 5.10 -7.31 -10.21
CA LEU A 9 4.47 -6.22 -10.95
C LEU A 9 4.57 -6.42 -12.47
N LYS A 10 5.74 -6.85 -12.98
CA LYS A 10 5.95 -7.19 -14.39
C LYS A 10 5.00 -8.29 -14.87
N ASP A 11 4.90 -9.37 -14.11
CA ASP A 11 4.02 -10.52 -14.41
C ASP A 11 2.53 -10.13 -14.33
N ALA A 12 2.18 -9.17 -13.48
CA ALA A 12 0.86 -8.57 -13.41
C ALA A 12 0.54 -7.63 -14.59
N GLY A 13 1.53 -7.32 -15.45
CA GLY A 13 1.34 -6.51 -16.65
C GLY A 13 1.62 -5.01 -16.47
N PHE A 14 2.20 -4.60 -15.34
CA PHE A 14 2.64 -3.21 -15.17
C PHE A 14 3.88 -2.95 -16.03
N THR A 15 3.86 -1.86 -16.78
CA THR A 15 4.95 -1.48 -17.71
C THR A 15 5.90 -0.44 -17.12
N ARG A 16 5.43 0.35 -16.15
CA ARG A 16 6.20 1.36 -15.45
C ARG A 16 6.17 1.14 -13.95
N ILE A 17 7.31 1.28 -13.31
CA ILE A 17 7.48 1.18 -11.85
C ILE A 17 8.21 2.42 -11.38
N VAL A 18 7.72 3.05 -10.30
CA VAL A 18 8.47 4.08 -9.58
C VAL A 18 8.96 3.47 -8.26
N VAL A 19 10.28 3.50 -8.07
CA VAL A 19 10.90 3.04 -6.83
C VAL A 19 11.21 4.26 -5.96
N ASN A 20 10.54 4.35 -4.82
CA ASN A 20 10.82 5.37 -3.83
C ASN A 20 12.02 4.96 -2.98
N VAL A 21 13.04 5.80 -2.88
CA VAL A 21 14.29 5.52 -2.17
C VAL A 21 14.62 6.61 -1.17
N HIS A 22 15.08 6.22 0.02
CA HIS A 22 15.57 7.14 1.06
C HIS A 22 16.88 6.59 1.65
N HIS A 23 16.80 5.59 2.56
CA HIS A 23 18.00 4.93 3.08
C HIS A 23 18.66 4.06 2.00
N PHE A 24 19.99 4.14 1.91
CA PHE A 24 20.78 3.39 0.93
C PHE A 24 20.37 3.66 -0.54
N SER A 25 19.86 4.87 -0.82
CA SER A 25 19.34 5.25 -2.14
C SER A 25 20.32 4.91 -3.27
N GLN A 26 21.60 5.29 -3.14
CA GLN A 26 22.61 5.02 -4.16
C GLN A 26 22.82 3.52 -4.40
N GLN A 27 22.83 2.70 -3.35
CA GLN A 27 22.98 1.24 -3.51
C GLN A 27 21.80 0.61 -4.25
N ILE A 28 20.58 1.10 -4.01
CA ILE A 28 19.37 0.65 -4.71
C ILE A 28 19.44 1.06 -6.19
N ILE A 29 19.83 2.31 -6.47
CA ILE A 29 19.97 2.83 -7.83
C ILE A 29 21.03 2.04 -8.61
N ASP A 30 22.20 1.80 -8.02
CA ASP A 30 23.29 1.05 -8.63
C ASP A 30 22.90 -0.41 -8.88
N TYR A 31 22.16 -1.01 -7.93
CA TYR A 31 21.63 -2.35 -8.11
C TYR A 31 20.66 -2.44 -9.29
N LEU A 32 19.75 -1.50 -9.45
CA LEU A 32 18.81 -1.46 -10.57
C LEU A 32 19.54 -1.29 -11.90
N ARG A 33 20.50 -0.36 -11.97
CA ARG A 33 21.32 -0.13 -13.16
C ARG A 33 22.15 -1.36 -13.56
N ALA A 34 22.79 -2.01 -12.58
CA ALA A 34 23.59 -3.21 -12.81
C ALA A 34 22.78 -4.39 -13.37
N HIS A 35 21.45 -4.36 -13.22
CA HIS A 35 20.53 -5.37 -13.75
C HIS A 35 19.67 -4.86 -14.91
N ASP A 36 20.11 -3.77 -15.59
CA ASP A 36 19.37 -3.15 -16.70
C ASP A 36 17.88 -2.92 -16.37
N ASN A 37 17.61 -2.42 -15.16
CA ASN A 37 16.26 -2.22 -14.62
C ASN A 37 15.31 -3.43 -14.82
N PHE A 38 15.86 -4.65 -14.94
CA PHE A 38 15.12 -5.89 -15.24
C PHE A 38 14.29 -5.81 -16.53
N GLY A 39 14.69 -4.96 -17.48
CA GLY A 39 13.98 -4.71 -18.73
C GLY A 39 12.65 -3.97 -18.54
N MET A 40 12.53 -3.11 -17.52
CA MET A 40 11.34 -2.34 -17.17
C MET A 40 11.60 -0.83 -17.22
N ASP A 41 10.56 -0.02 -17.49
CA ASP A 41 10.61 1.44 -17.26
C ASP A 41 10.60 1.71 -15.75
N ILE A 42 11.78 1.68 -15.12
CA ILE A 42 11.92 2.00 -13.70
C ILE A 42 12.38 3.44 -13.54
N ARG A 43 11.61 4.22 -12.79
CA ARG A 43 11.92 5.59 -12.39
C ARG A 43 12.19 5.66 -10.90
N ILE A 44 13.05 6.58 -10.49
CA ILE A 44 13.44 6.77 -9.10
C ILE A 44 12.76 8.03 -8.56
N SER A 45 12.06 7.88 -7.42
CA SER A 45 11.63 8.98 -6.58
C SER A 45 12.61 9.04 -5.39
N ASP A 46 13.55 9.98 -5.45
CA ASP A 46 14.64 10.06 -4.46
C ASP A 46 14.27 11.00 -3.31
N GLU A 47 14.22 10.45 -2.11
CA GLU A 47 13.98 11.15 -0.84
C GLU A 47 15.24 11.21 0.04
N SER A 48 16.43 10.99 -0.50
CA SER A 48 17.69 10.95 0.28
C SER A 48 17.94 12.21 1.10
N GLU A 49 17.50 13.38 0.62
CA GLU A 49 17.65 14.65 1.34
C GLU A 49 16.63 14.84 2.47
N LYS A 50 15.40 14.32 2.31
CA LYS A 50 14.30 14.51 3.28
C LYS A 50 13.30 13.37 3.19
N LEU A 51 13.14 12.64 4.28
CA LEU A 51 12.09 11.63 4.41
C LEU A 51 10.71 12.29 4.43
N LEU A 52 9.84 11.92 3.48
CA LEU A 52 8.51 12.51 3.31
C LEU A 52 7.39 11.67 3.93
N GLU A 53 7.70 10.53 4.54
CA GLU A 53 6.74 9.50 4.94
C GLU A 53 5.98 8.93 3.74
N THR A 54 5.09 7.97 4.00
CA THR A 54 4.44 7.21 2.91
C THR A 54 3.53 8.07 2.02
N GLY A 55 2.80 9.02 2.57
CA GLY A 55 1.90 9.88 1.81
C GLY A 55 2.64 10.95 1.00
N GLY A 56 3.61 11.64 1.62
CA GLY A 56 4.45 12.60 0.94
C GLY A 56 5.29 11.98 -0.17
N GLY A 57 5.78 10.74 0.05
CA GLY A 57 6.50 9.96 -0.96
C GLY A 57 5.65 9.63 -2.18
N ILE A 58 4.40 9.22 -1.97
CA ILE A 58 3.43 8.97 -3.06
C ILE A 58 3.16 10.26 -3.86
N ARG A 59 2.93 11.37 -3.17
CA ARG A 59 2.74 12.68 -3.82
C ARG A 59 3.96 13.07 -4.66
N LYS A 60 5.17 12.95 -4.11
CA LYS A 60 6.43 13.23 -4.83
C LYS A 60 6.60 12.36 -6.06
N ALA A 61 6.21 11.09 -6.00
CA ALA A 61 6.32 10.14 -7.10
C ALA A 61 5.28 10.38 -8.21
N TRP A 62 4.16 11.04 -7.92
CA TRP A 62 3.03 11.20 -8.82
C TRP A 62 3.39 11.74 -10.22
N PRO A 63 4.24 12.79 -10.37
CA PRO A 63 4.62 13.32 -11.69
C PRO A 63 5.39 12.32 -12.57
N LEU A 64 5.87 11.20 -11.99
CA LEU A 64 6.61 10.16 -12.72
C LEU A 64 5.68 9.12 -13.36
N PHE A 65 4.37 9.17 -13.08
CA PHE A 65 3.34 8.29 -13.62
C PHE A 65 2.52 8.94 -14.74
N ASN A 66 1.67 8.13 -15.39
CA ASN A 66 0.56 8.64 -16.17
C ASN A 66 -0.54 9.11 -15.21
N GLN A 67 -0.71 10.42 -15.12
CA GLN A 67 -1.59 11.06 -14.14
C GLN A 67 -3.09 10.88 -14.43
N SER A 68 -3.45 10.23 -15.52
CA SER A 68 -4.85 9.88 -15.85
C SER A 68 -5.29 8.51 -15.36
N GLU A 69 -4.37 7.70 -14.83
CA GLU A 69 -4.62 6.32 -14.43
C GLU A 69 -4.37 6.13 -12.93
N PRO A 70 -5.10 5.21 -12.28
CA PRO A 70 -4.78 4.82 -10.90
C PRO A 70 -3.36 4.24 -10.80
N ILE A 71 -2.74 4.39 -9.64
CA ILE A 71 -1.46 3.75 -9.33
C ILE A 71 -1.65 2.66 -8.29
N LEU A 72 -0.90 1.56 -8.46
CA LEU A 72 -0.78 0.51 -7.46
C LEU A 72 0.46 0.80 -6.60
N ILE A 73 0.28 0.78 -5.28
CA ILE A 73 1.35 0.96 -4.30
C ILE A 73 1.56 -0.36 -3.58
N HIS A 74 2.81 -0.79 -3.48
CA HIS A 74 3.22 -2.04 -2.86
C HIS A 74 4.45 -1.82 -1.98
N ASN A 75 4.32 -2.08 -0.69
CA ASN A 75 5.46 -2.05 0.21
C ASN A 75 6.45 -3.16 -0.15
N VAL A 76 7.73 -2.80 -0.29
CA VAL A 76 8.77 -3.73 -0.78
C VAL A 76 9.08 -4.89 0.17
N ASP A 77 8.76 -4.74 1.45
CA ASP A 77 8.94 -5.72 2.52
C ASP A 77 7.76 -6.68 2.70
N ILE A 78 6.73 -6.58 1.89
CA ILE A 78 5.57 -7.46 1.94
C ILE A 78 5.70 -8.60 0.94
N LEU A 79 5.59 -9.84 1.44
CA LEU A 79 5.38 -11.05 0.66
C LEU A 79 3.92 -11.45 0.75
N SER A 80 3.28 -11.79 -0.38
CA SER A 80 1.88 -12.21 -0.37
C SER A 80 1.51 -13.08 -1.56
N ASN A 81 0.32 -13.72 -1.47
CA ASN A 81 -0.35 -14.43 -2.56
C ASN A 81 -1.37 -13.55 -3.30
N VAL A 82 -1.20 -12.23 -3.28
CA VAL A 82 -2.14 -11.32 -3.96
C VAL A 82 -1.94 -11.42 -5.47
N ASP A 83 -3.04 -11.65 -6.21
CA ASP A 83 -3.10 -11.41 -7.65
C ASP A 83 -3.20 -9.89 -7.87
N LEU A 84 -2.05 -9.26 -8.12
CA LEU A 84 -1.95 -7.81 -8.29
C LEU A 84 -2.73 -7.31 -9.51
N LYS A 85 -2.76 -8.11 -10.59
CA LYS A 85 -3.52 -7.77 -11.81
C LYS A 85 -5.01 -7.72 -11.51
N LYS A 86 -5.54 -8.78 -10.89
CA LYS A 86 -6.95 -8.86 -10.50
C LYS A 86 -7.34 -7.74 -9.54
N PHE A 87 -6.49 -7.47 -8.54
CA PHE A 87 -6.72 -6.40 -7.57
C PHE A 87 -6.77 -5.01 -8.24
N TYR A 88 -5.85 -4.74 -9.17
CA TYR A 88 -5.77 -3.47 -9.89
C TYR A 88 -6.94 -3.28 -10.86
N GLN A 89 -7.33 -4.34 -11.60
CA GLN A 89 -8.37 -4.30 -12.62
C GLN A 89 -9.79 -4.44 -12.07
N MET A 90 -9.94 -4.59 -10.75
CA MET A 90 -11.24 -4.76 -10.14
C MET A 90 -12.12 -3.53 -10.37
N GLU A 91 -13.22 -3.73 -11.05
CA GLU A 91 -14.23 -2.71 -11.26
C GLU A 91 -14.89 -2.34 -9.92
N SER A 92 -15.22 -1.07 -9.75
CA SER A 92 -16.09 -0.60 -8.68
C SER A 92 -17.34 0.04 -9.27
N ARG A 93 -18.47 -0.19 -8.62
CA ARG A 93 -19.75 0.46 -9.01
C ARG A 93 -19.72 1.96 -8.71
N ASP A 94 -18.91 2.36 -7.72
CA ASP A 94 -18.76 3.73 -7.28
C ASP A 94 -17.38 4.27 -7.69
N MET A 95 -17.27 5.59 -7.83
CA MET A 95 -15.97 6.23 -7.98
C MET A 95 -15.21 6.13 -6.65
N ILE A 96 -14.20 5.27 -6.63
CA ILE A 96 -13.31 5.11 -5.47
C ILE A 96 -12.05 5.95 -5.62
N ALA A 97 -11.67 6.64 -4.53
CA ALA A 97 -10.43 7.40 -4.48
C ALA A 97 -9.23 6.54 -4.07
N ALA A 98 -9.45 5.52 -3.24
CA ALA A 98 -8.45 4.50 -2.92
C ALA A 98 -9.11 3.15 -2.58
N ARG A 99 -8.39 2.06 -2.88
CA ARG A 99 -8.74 0.69 -2.47
C ARG A 99 -7.61 0.09 -1.68
N LEU A 100 -7.92 -0.38 -0.47
CA LEU A 100 -6.95 -0.93 0.46
C LEU A 100 -7.08 -2.46 0.52
N MET A 101 -5.99 -3.19 0.28
CA MET A 101 -5.96 -4.62 0.55
C MET A 101 -5.94 -4.85 2.05
N VAL A 102 -6.92 -5.58 2.56
CA VAL A 102 -7.09 -5.85 4.00
C VAL A 102 -7.39 -7.31 4.28
N SER A 103 -7.15 -7.75 5.51
CA SER A 103 -7.39 -9.13 5.94
C SER A 103 -7.77 -9.22 7.42
N GLU A 104 -8.28 -10.39 7.83
CA GLU A 104 -8.61 -10.72 9.22
C GLU A 104 -7.37 -11.05 10.09
N ARG A 105 -6.16 -10.73 9.59
CA ARG A 105 -4.91 -10.97 10.32
C ARG A 105 -4.95 -10.32 11.72
N LYS A 106 -4.53 -11.07 12.75
CA LYS A 106 -4.40 -10.54 14.10
C LYS A 106 -3.31 -9.46 14.17
N THR A 107 -3.67 -8.31 14.69
CA THR A 107 -2.80 -7.15 14.89
C THR A 107 -3.29 -6.34 16.08
N LYS A 108 -2.54 -5.33 16.50
CA LYS A 108 -2.96 -4.35 17.49
C LYS A 108 -3.73 -3.18 16.86
N ARG A 109 -3.56 -2.95 15.57
CA ARG A 109 -4.04 -1.78 14.82
C ARG A 109 -4.95 -2.23 13.69
N TYR A 110 -6.19 -1.78 13.71
CA TYR A 110 -7.20 -2.13 12.72
C TYR A 110 -7.77 -0.90 12.05
N LEU A 111 -8.03 -1.01 10.76
CA LEU A 111 -8.90 -0.11 10.02
C LEU A 111 -10.36 -0.53 10.27
N LEU A 112 -11.22 0.45 10.36
CA LEU A 112 -12.66 0.28 10.62
C LEU A 112 -13.43 0.54 9.32
N PHE A 113 -14.32 -0.38 9.00
CA PHE A 113 -15.13 -0.31 7.79
C PHE A 113 -16.60 -0.49 8.11
N ASP A 114 -17.46 0.26 7.41
CA ASP A 114 -18.89 0.06 7.43
C ASP A 114 -19.33 -1.21 6.66
N ASP A 115 -20.63 -1.47 6.58
CA ASP A 115 -21.16 -2.64 5.87
C ASP A 115 -20.90 -2.62 4.37
N SER A 116 -20.72 -1.45 3.78
CA SER A 116 -20.34 -1.27 2.36
C SER A 116 -18.85 -1.31 2.11
N MET A 117 -18.05 -1.69 3.12
CA MET A 117 -16.59 -1.69 3.12
C MET A 117 -15.97 -0.31 2.88
N ARG A 118 -16.65 0.78 3.21
CA ARG A 118 -16.08 2.12 3.23
C ARG A 118 -15.26 2.30 4.51
N LEU A 119 -14.05 2.85 4.37
CA LEU A 119 -13.21 3.24 5.51
C LEU A 119 -13.90 4.35 6.32
N VAL A 120 -14.02 4.16 7.62
CA VAL A 120 -14.64 5.11 8.56
C VAL A 120 -13.72 5.49 9.70
N GLY A 121 -12.66 4.73 9.97
CA GLY A 121 -11.77 5.00 11.09
C GLY A 121 -10.66 3.97 11.24
N TRP A 122 -9.98 4.10 12.38
CA TRP A 122 -8.91 3.23 12.82
C TRP A 122 -8.93 3.09 14.33
N THR A 123 -8.50 1.94 14.83
CA THR A 123 -8.34 1.70 16.26
C THR A 123 -7.08 0.95 16.61
N ASN A 124 -6.54 1.21 17.79
CA ASN A 124 -5.54 0.39 18.45
C ASN A 124 -6.19 -0.33 19.64
N ILE A 125 -6.36 -1.63 19.54
CA ILE A 125 -7.06 -2.44 20.55
C ILE A 125 -6.31 -2.58 21.89
N GLU A 126 -5.02 -2.28 21.94
CA GLU A 126 -4.24 -2.29 23.18
C GLU A 126 -4.37 -0.98 23.96
N THR A 127 -4.34 0.14 23.24
CA THR A 127 -4.38 1.47 23.87
C THR A 127 -5.80 2.03 23.99
N GLY A 128 -6.75 1.48 23.22
CA GLY A 128 -8.11 2.02 23.09
C GLY A 128 -8.16 3.29 22.22
N GLU A 129 -7.05 3.70 21.60
CA GLU A 129 -7.03 4.88 20.72
C GLU A 129 -7.91 4.65 19.48
N VAL A 130 -8.70 5.66 19.13
CA VAL A 130 -9.55 5.69 17.93
C VAL A 130 -9.24 6.94 17.13
N LYS A 131 -9.10 6.81 15.82
CA LYS A 131 -8.96 7.92 14.87
C LYS A 131 -10.08 7.83 13.84
N SER A 132 -10.86 8.88 13.70
CA SER A 132 -11.97 8.96 12.73
C SER A 132 -12.39 10.41 12.53
N PRO A 133 -12.81 10.81 11.31
CA PRO A 133 -13.46 12.09 11.08
C PRO A 133 -14.92 12.10 11.56
N TYR A 134 -15.51 10.91 11.84
CA TYR A 134 -16.87 10.79 12.35
C TYR A 134 -16.86 10.94 13.87
N PRO A 135 -17.63 11.90 14.44
CA PRO A 135 -17.70 12.08 15.88
C PRO A 135 -18.31 10.83 16.54
N ASP A 136 -17.88 10.54 17.75
CA ASP A 136 -18.43 9.47 18.63
C ASP A 136 -18.44 8.06 18.01
N LEU A 137 -17.55 7.79 17.06
CA LEU A 137 -17.42 6.48 16.42
C LEU A 137 -17.03 5.42 17.47
N ASN A 138 -17.87 4.40 17.64
CA ASN A 138 -17.57 3.26 18.48
C ASN A 138 -17.01 2.11 17.59
N PRO A 139 -15.74 1.69 17.77
CA PRO A 139 -15.12 0.66 16.91
C PRO A 139 -15.85 -0.69 16.88
N LYS A 140 -16.63 -1.00 17.92
CA LYS A 140 -17.38 -2.27 18.02
C LYS A 140 -18.53 -2.39 17.01
N ASP A 141 -18.98 -1.28 16.47
CA ASP A 141 -20.08 -1.23 15.50
C ASP A 141 -19.61 -1.39 14.05
N TYR A 142 -18.31 -1.59 13.85
CA TYR A 142 -17.67 -1.64 12.52
C TYR A 142 -16.82 -2.90 12.33
N LYS A 143 -16.64 -3.27 11.07
CA LYS A 143 -15.75 -4.37 10.68
C LYS A 143 -14.30 -3.96 10.85
N MET A 144 -13.51 -4.79 11.50
CA MET A 144 -12.09 -4.54 11.80
C MET A 144 -11.18 -5.39 10.91
N TYR A 145 -10.35 -4.74 10.10
CA TYR A 145 -9.39 -5.43 9.25
C TYR A 145 -8.00 -4.83 9.37
N ALA A 146 -6.99 -5.68 9.20
CA ALA A 146 -5.59 -5.27 9.16
C ALA A 146 -5.20 -4.84 7.74
N PHE A 147 -4.53 -3.70 7.60
CA PHE A 147 -3.95 -3.26 6.33
C PHE A 147 -2.75 -4.14 5.94
N SER A 148 -2.62 -4.43 4.66
CA SER A 148 -1.61 -5.36 4.14
C SER A 148 -0.43 -4.69 3.43
N GLY A 149 -0.35 -3.36 3.39
CA GLY A 149 0.73 -2.65 2.70
C GLY A 149 0.61 -2.62 1.17
N ILE A 150 -0.56 -3.01 0.63
CA ILE A 150 -0.87 -2.97 -0.81
C ILE A 150 -2.15 -2.17 -0.99
N HIS A 151 -2.12 -1.16 -1.86
CA HIS A 151 -3.29 -0.33 -2.10
C HIS A 151 -3.25 0.32 -3.48
N MET A 152 -4.40 0.71 -3.99
CA MET A 152 -4.57 1.47 -5.23
C MET A 152 -5.04 2.88 -4.90
N VAL A 153 -4.52 3.87 -5.61
CA VAL A 153 -4.88 5.28 -5.47
C VAL A 153 -5.30 5.83 -6.83
N ALA A 154 -6.49 6.40 -6.87
CA ALA A 154 -7.01 7.04 -8.07
C ALA A 154 -6.47 8.47 -8.25
N PRO A 155 -6.39 8.99 -9.48
CA PRO A 155 -5.97 10.36 -9.78
C PRO A 155 -6.73 11.43 -8.99
N SER A 156 -8.00 11.20 -8.72
CA SER A 156 -8.88 12.13 -7.99
C SER A 156 -8.43 12.43 -6.55
N LEU A 157 -7.54 11.62 -5.99
CA LEU A 157 -7.04 11.81 -4.62
C LEU A 157 -5.89 12.82 -4.53
N PHE A 158 -5.13 13.01 -5.62
CA PHE A 158 -3.93 13.84 -5.61
C PHE A 158 -4.18 15.32 -5.32
N PRO A 159 -5.27 15.99 -5.80
CA PRO A 159 -5.58 17.35 -5.40
C PRO A 159 -5.70 17.53 -3.89
N LEU A 160 -6.22 16.56 -3.16
CA LEU A 160 -6.28 16.61 -1.69
C LEU A 160 -4.90 16.42 -1.05
N MET A 161 -4.00 15.67 -1.70
CA MET A 161 -2.63 15.51 -1.22
C MET A 161 -1.80 16.79 -1.35
N GLU A 162 -2.12 17.68 -2.32
CA GLU A 162 -1.44 18.97 -2.48
C GLU A 162 -1.71 19.92 -1.30
N GLU A 163 -2.81 19.74 -0.58
CA GLU A 163 -3.17 20.52 0.60
C GLU A 163 -2.44 20.09 1.87
N GLU A 164 -1.79 18.91 1.84
CA GLU A 164 -1.07 18.36 2.97
C GLU A 164 0.35 18.96 3.10
N PRO A 165 0.93 18.95 4.31
CA PRO A 165 2.34 19.31 4.47
C PRO A 165 3.24 18.38 3.67
N ASP A 166 4.53 18.75 3.46
CA ASP A 166 5.47 17.92 2.69
C ASP A 166 5.58 16.51 3.19
N LYS A 167 5.57 16.34 4.50
CA LYS A 167 5.74 15.06 5.18
C LYS A 167 4.46 14.64 5.87
N PHE A 168 3.86 13.52 5.42
CA PHE A 168 2.68 12.95 6.06
C PHE A 168 2.55 11.44 5.80
N PRO A 169 2.05 10.66 6.78
CA PRO A 169 1.72 9.25 6.59
C PRO A 169 0.45 9.08 5.75
N ILE A 170 0.44 8.13 4.83
CA ILE A 170 -0.73 7.88 3.97
C ILE A 170 -1.97 7.45 4.76
N MET A 171 -1.80 6.70 5.86
CA MET A 171 -2.94 6.27 6.68
C MET A 171 -3.62 7.45 7.39
N ASP A 172 -2.87 8.38 7.95
CA ASP A 172 -3.44 9.57 8.58
C ASP A 172 -4.18 10.43 7.55
N PHE A 173 -3.63 10.53 6.33
CA PHE A 173 -4.30 11.18 5.21
C PHE A 173 -5.63 10.48 4.84
N TYR A 174 -5.64 9.16 4.72
CA TYR A 174 -6.89 8.43 4.44
C TYR A 174 -7.93 8.64 5.53
N LEU A 175 -7.53 8.57 6.79
CA LEU A 175 -8.43 8.78 7.92
C LEU A 175 -8.98 10.21 7.99
N LYS A 176 -8.18 11.21 7.61
CA LYS A 176 -8.60 12.61 7.55
C LYS A 176 -9.65 12.88 6.47
N HIS A 177 -9.64 12.11 5.39
CA HIS A 177 -10.45 12.37 4.19
C HIS A 177 -11.50 11.30 3.87
N CYS A 178 -11.62 10.22 4.66
CA CYS A 178 -12.57 9.13 4.39
C CYS A 178 -14.05 9.53 4.50
N ASP A 179 -14.37 10.66 5.12
CA ASP A 179 -15.69 11.26 5.11
C ASP A 179 -16.02 12.00 3.81
N LYS A 180 -15.01 12.50 3.11
CA LYS A 180 -15.13 13.32 1.89
C LYS A 180 -15.06 12.51 0.60
N VAL A 181 -14.24 11.45 0.60
CA VAL A 181 -14.00 10.60 -0.57
C VAL A 181 -14.22 9.13 -0.21
N ARG A 182 -14.56 8.30 -1.21
CA ARG A 182 -14.71 6.88 -0.98
C ARG A 182 -13.36 6.18 -0.96
N ILE A 183 -12.99 5.67 0.20
CA ILE A 183 -11.85 4.78 0.40
C ILE A 183 -12.44 3.45 0.82
N GLU A 184 -12.16 2.37 0.07
CA GLU A 184 -12.75 1.06 0.35
C GLU A 184 -11.71 0.01 0.74
N GLY A 185 -12.13 -0.93 1.58
CA GLY A 185 -11.39 -2.14 1.91
C GLY A 185 -11.74 -3.28 0.96
N TYR A 186 -10.73 -3.94 0.42
CA TYR A 186 -10.89 -5.21 -0.27
C TYR A 186 -10.36 -6.34 0.61
N VAL A 187 -11.27 -7.21 1.06
CA VAL A 187 -10.93 -8.37 1.90
C VAL A 187 -10.51 -9.53 1.02
N LYS A 188 -9.29 -10.04 1.23
CA LYS A 188 -8.85 -11.31 0.66
C LYS A 188 -8.85 -12.37 1.78
N ASN A 189 -9.86 -13.23 1.81
CA ASN A 189 -10.09 -14.20 2.90
C ASN A 189 -8.96 -15.22 3.04
N ASP A 190 -8.34 -15.62 1.93
CA ASP A 190 -7.21 -16.54 1.87
C ASP A 190 -5.86 -15.82 1.76
N LEU A 191 -5.77 -14.58 2.23
CA LEU A 191 -4.53 -13.79 2.18
C LEU A 191 -3.44 -14.47 3.01
N LYS A 192 -2.41 -14.94 2.32
CA LYS A 192 -1.13 -15.28 2.93
C LYS A 192 -0.24 -14.06 2.81
N LEU A 193 0.24 -13.55 3.94
CA LEU A 193 1.06 -12.34 4.00
C LEU A 193 2.16 -12.50 5.04
N MET A 194 3.37 -12.09 4.68
CA MET A 194 4.50 -11.98 5.58
C MET A 194 5.17 -10.62 5.39
N ASP A 195 5.37 -9.91 6.51
CA ASP A 195 6.19 -8.71 6.61
C ASP A 195 7.62 -9.13 6.94
N VAL A 196 8.56 -8.82 6.05
CA VAL A 196 9.99 -9.18 6.16
C VAL A 196 10.88 -7.96 6.45
N GLY A 197 10.31 -6.89 6.96
CA GLY A 197 11.05 -5.68 7.36
C GLY A 197 12.06 -5.88 8.49
N LYS A 198 12.10 -7.07 9.14
CA LYS A 198 13.05 -7.42 10.18
C LYS A 198 14.00 -8.52 9.70
N GLN A 199 15.29 -8.44 10.11
CA GLN A 199 16.28 -9.48 9.74
C GLN A 199 15.91 -10.88 10.20
N GLU A 200 15.22 -11.00 11.34
CA GLU A 200 14.77 -12.29 11.90
C GLU A 200 13.77 -13.01 10.98
N THR A 201 12.89 -12.24 10.32
CA THR A 201 11.88 -12.78 9.42
C THR A 201 12.43 -13.22 8.05
N LEU A 202 13.64 -12.81 7.68
CA LEU A 202 14.27 -13.21 6.41
C LEU A 202 14.49 -14.73 6.30
N LYS A 203 14.79 -15.41 7.42
CA LYS A 203 14.98 -16.87 7.44
C LYS A 203 13.66 -17.63 7.18
N GLU A 204 12.55 -17.06 7.63
CA GLU A 204 11.22 -17.62 7.45
C GLU A 204 10.65 -17.31 6.06
N ALA A 205 11.16 -16.23 5.43
CA ALA A 205 10.71 -15.78 4.12
C ALA A 205 10.87 -16.85 3.02
N GLU A 206 11.95 -17.63 3.03
CA GLU A 206 12.17 -18.70 2.05
C GLU A 206 11.14 -19.83 2.18
N ALA A 207 10.84 -20.24 3.41
CA ALA A 207 9.82 -21.25 3.68
C ALA A 207 8.42 -20.74 3.30
N PHE A 208 8.14 -19.47 3.62
CA PHE A 208 6.89 -18.83 3.23
C PHE A 208 6.73 -18.78 1.72
N LEU A 209 7.78 -18.43 0.98
CA LEU A 209 7.76 -18.37 -0.49
C LEU A 209 7.48 -19.74 -1.12
N LYS A 210 8.05 -20.81 -0.59
CA LYS A 210 7.75 -22.19 -1.03
C LYS A 210 6.26 -22.49 -0.83
N SER A 211 5.70 -22.14 0.32
CA SER A 211 4.27 -22.34 0.61
C SER A 211 3.33 -21.55 -0.30
N LEU A 212 3.78 -20.44 -0.92
CA LEU A 212 2.99 -19.71 -1.90
C LEU A 212 2.95 -20.41 -3.26
N VAL A 213 4.05 -21.07 -3.65
CA VAL A 213 4.13 -21.81 -4.92
C VAL A 213 3.31 -23.11 -4.86
N ASP A 214 3.35 -23.81 -3.73
CA ASP A 214 2.60 -25.07 -3.53
C ASP A 214 1.06 -24.86 -3.44
N SER A 215 0.61 -23.63 -3.48
CA SER A 215 -0.81 -23.22 -3.34
C SER A 215 -1.44 -22.72 -4.65
N LEU A 216 -0.66 -22.74 -5.76
CA LEU A 216 -1.08 -22.44 -7.13
C LEU A 216 -1.37 -23.72 -7.89
#